data_8edb98f23aa3a35df6f6fed9eaad6c18
#
_entry.id   8edb98f23aa3a35df6f6fed9eaad6c18
#
_cell.length_a   1.000
_cell.length_b   1.000
_cell.length_c   1.000
_cell.angle_alpha   90.00
_cell.angle_beta   90.00
_cell.angle_gamma   90.00
#
_symmetry.space_group_name_H-M   'P 1'
#
loop_
_entity.id
_entity.type
_entity.pdbx_description
1 polymer ?
#
loop_
_entity_poly.entity_id
_entity_poly.type
_entity_poly.pdbx_seq_one_letter_code
_entity_poly.pdbx_strand_id
1 'polypeptide(L)'
;MKSLFRLLIAASCLLASSAFADPSAAELLKAYDAVMGPVNFEAVTSMSAHREDGTTRTYKMKVLKAGDEKFRAFFSEPAAVRGQEMLRQGDNLWVYMPNLKRAIRLASRDSFQGGDFNNADVLRVNYTADYTGTIAPDAATPDAWLLDLKAKTTGAAYDHVKLWLRKADQLPVKGEYYTASGKMLRAAEFSDIKDFGGIKRPAKILMKNMLATQRFSTMVMESFNIHVNPPSSKFVLDDLGK
;
A
#
# COMPACT_ATOMS: atom_id res chain seq x y z
N MET A 1 3.80 -14.84 -82.36
CA MET A 1 3.56 -15.58 -81.14
C MET A 1 4.29 -14.80 -80.03
N LYS A 2 3.52 -14.00 -79.22
CA LYS A 2 4.10 -13.12 -78.17
C LYS A 2 3.72 -13.75 -76.80
N SER A 3 4.72 -14.26 -76.04
CA SER A 3 4.57 -14.83 -74.73
C SER A 3 4.56 -13.71 -73.70
N LEU A 4 3.46 -13.55 -72.95
CA LEU A 4 3.34 -12.63 -71.80
C LEU A 4 3.82 -13.36 -70.54
N PHE A 5 4.95 -12.91 -70.00
CA PHE A 5 5.44 -13.33 -68.70
C PHE A 5 4.73 -12.47 -67.61
N ARG A 6 3.84 -13.06 -66.86
CA ARG A 6 3.21 -12.41 -65.70
C ARG A 6 4.07 -12.62 -64.45
N LEU A 7 4.68 -11.53 -64.00
CA LEU A 7 5.43 -11.47 -62.74
C LEU A 7 4.43 -11.31 -61.56
N LEU A 8 4.28 -12.34 -60.74
CA LEU A 8 3.54 -12.27 -59.47
C LEU A 8 4.48 -11.70 -58.42
N ILE A 9 4.24 -10.47 -57.96
CA ILE A 9 4.88 -9.89 -56.80
C ILE A 9 4.05 -10.32 -55.60
N ALA A 10 4.57 -11.27 -54.80
CA ALA A 10 4.02 -11.61 -53.50
C ALA A 10 4.45 -10.55 -52.48
N ALA A 11 3.52 -9.68 -52.09
CA ALA A 11 3.73 -8.73 -51.01
C ALA A 11 3.63 -9.47 -49.66
N SER A 12 4.78 -9.82 -49.07
CA SER A 12 4.86 -10.31 -47.69
C SER A 12 4.62 -9.16 -46.72
N CYS A 13 3.40 -9.02 -46.18
CA CYS A 13 3.14 -8.15 -45.04
C CYS A 13 3.82 -8.74 -43.79
N LEU A 14 4.98 -8.21 -43.45
CA LEU A 14 5.59 -8.40 -42.12
C LEU A 14 4.71 -7.70 -41.07
N LEU A 15 3.86 -8.46 -40.40
CA LEU A 15 3.21 -8.03 -39.17
C LEU A 15 4.30 -7.91 -38.10
N ALA A 16 4.83 -6.70 -37.92
CA ALA A 16 5.66 -6.38 -36.77
C ALA A 16 4.79 -6.49 -35.50
N SER A 17 4.85 -7.63 -34.84
CA SER A 17 4.35 -7.75 -33.48
C SER A 17 5.16 -6.79 -32.62
N SER A 18 4.58 -5.67 -32.20
CA SER A 18 5.15 -4.81 -31.17
C SER A 18 5.20 -5.64 -29.88
N ALA A 19 6.35 -6.23 -29.59
CA ALA A 19 6.64 -6.78 -28.28
C ALA A 19 6.64 -5.59 -27.31
N PHE A 20 5.57 -5.44 -26.52
CA PHE A 20 5.61 -4.54 -25.38
C PHE A 20 6.71 -5.08 -24.45
N ALA A 21 7.70 -4.24 -24.17
CA ALA A 21 8.72 -4.60 -23.21
C ALA A 21 8.07 -4.80 -21.83
N ASP A 22 8.54 -5.78 -21.08
CA ASP A 22 8.11 -6.00 -19.69
C ASP A 22 8.33 -4.71 -18.88
N PRO A 23 7.42 -4.36 -17.97
CA PRO A 23 7.54 -3.16 -17.15
C PRO A 23 8.79 -3.23 -16.26
N SER A 24 9.42 -2.10 -16.02
CA SER A 24 10.51 -1.98 -15.04
C SER A 24 9.98 -2.06 -13.61
N ALA A 25 10.85 -2.37 -12.64
CA ALA A 25 10.49 -2.35 -11.23
C ALA A 25 9.98 -0.97 -10.76
N ALA A 26 10.54 0.12 -11.31
CA ALA A 26 10.12 1.47 -10.98
C ALA A 26 8.69 1.78 -11.49
N GLU A 27 8.34 1.33 -12.68
CA GLU A 27 6.98 1.46 -13.23
C GLU A 27 5.97 0.66 -12.41
N LEU A 28 6.32 -0.56 -12.00
CA LEU A 28 5.48 -1.40 -11.16
C LEU A 28 5.29 -0.79 -9.76
N LEU A 29 6.33 -0.20 -9.15
CA LEU A 29 6.19 0.53 -7.88
C LEU A 29 5.27 1.75 -8.02
N LYS A 30 5.40 2.49 -9.10
CA LYS A 30 4.52 3.63 -9.39
C LYS A 30 3.06 3.19 -9.57
N ALA A 31 2.82 2.06 -10.24
CA ALA A 31 1.49 1.48 -10.37
C ALA A 31 0.93 1.04 -9.01
N TYR A 32 1.75 0.41 -8.16
CA TYR A 32 1.37 0.05 -6.79
C TYR A 32 0.96 1.29 -5.98
N ASP A 33 1.78 2.36 -5.98
CA ASP A 33 1.48 3.59 -5.25
C ASP A 33 0.21 4.27 -5.76
N ALA A 34 -0.03 4.27 -7.07
CA ALA A 34 -1.24 4.84 -7.67
C ALA A 34 -2.53 4.15 -7.19
N VAL A 35 -2.46 2.86 -6.87
CA VAL A 35 -3.58 2.06 -6.39
C VAL A 35 -3.69 2.09 -4.87
N MET A 36 -2.57 1.88 -4.15
CA MET A 36 -2.57 1.68 -2.70
C MET A 36 -2.48 3.00 -1.92
N GLY A 37 -1.82 4.00 -2.47
CA GLY A 37 -1.62 5.30 -1.84
C GLY A 37 -1.73 6.48 -2.80
N PRO A 38 -2.83 6.65 -3.57
CA PRO A 38 -2.98 7.78 -4.48
C PRO A 38 -2.73 9.11 -3.79
N VAL A 39 -2.43 10.14 -4.57
CA VAL A 39 -2.01 11.47 -4.09
C VAL A 39 -3.00 12.07 -3.12
N ASN A 40 -4.29 12.05 -3.47
CA ASN A 40 -5.37 12.54 -2.62
C ASN A 40 -6.43 11.47 -2.47
N PHE A 41 -6.91 11.26 -1.27
CA PHE A 41 -8.09 10.44 -1.03
C PHE A 41 -8.71 10.70 0.34
N GLU A 42 -9.98 10.31 0.44
CA GLU A 42 -10.71 10.11 1.69
C GLU A 42 -11.17 8.65 1.74
N ALA A 43 -11.08 8.02 2.90
CA ALA A 43 -11.55 6.66 3.05
C ALA A 43 -12.11 6.40 4.45
N VAL A 44 -12.95 5.38 4.56
CA VAL A 44 -13.33 4.75 5.83
C VAL A 44 -12.76 3.36 5.84
N THR A 45 -12.03 3.03 6.91
CA THR A 45 -11.39 1.72 7.05
C THR A 45 -11.53 1.22 8.48
N SER A 46 -11.60 -0.10 8.61
CA SER A 46 -11.53 -0.78 9.89
C SER A 46 -10.29 -1.67 9.96
N MET A 47 -9.69 -1.79 11.15
CA MET A 47 -8.59 -2.71 11.43
C MET A 47 -8.96 -3.57 12.63
N SER A 48 -8.91 -4.90 12.44
CA SER A 48 -9.07 -5.87 13.52
C SER A 48 -7.73 -6.52 13.84
N ALA A 49 -7.28 -6.38 15.09
CA ALA A 49 -6.04 -6.99 15.58
C ALA A 49 -6.38 -8.22 16.45
N HIS A 50 -5.97 -9.39 15.98
CA HIS A 50 -6.09 -10.66 16.70
C HIS A 50 -4.81 -10.91 17.51
N ARG A 51 -4.98 -11.23 18.80
CA ARG A 51 -3.89 -11.41 19.76
C ARG A 51 -3.71 -12.88 20.12
N GLU A 52 -2.56 -13.22 20.70
CA GLU A 52 -2.23 -14.58 21.14
C GLU A 52 -3.20 -15.13 22.20
N ASP A 53 -3.77 -14.26 23.02
CA ASP A 53 -4.78 -14.61 24.03
C ASP A 53 -6.18 -14.88 23.45
N GLY A 54 -6.32 -14.89 22.12
CA GLY A 54 -7.58 -15.07 21.39
C GLY A 54 -8.46 -13.82 21.34
N THR A 55 -8.07 -12.72 22.00
CA THR A 55 -8.85 -11.48 21.94
C THR A 55 -8.69 -10.77 20.62
N THR A 56 -9.74 -10.07 20.18
CA THR A 56 -9.74 -9.24 18.98
C THR A 56 -10.12 -7.81 19.37
N ARG A 57 -9.36 -6.85 18.85
CA ARG A 57 -9.71 -5.42 18.95
C ARG A 57 -9.93 -4.86 17.57
N THR A 58 -11.07 -4.25 17.35
CA THR A 58 -11.42 -3.60 16.09
C THR A 58 -11.42 -2.09 16.25
N TYR A 59 -10.76 -1.41 15.33
CA TYR A 59 -10.67 0.04 15.25
C TYR A 59 -11.33 0.47 13.95
N LYS A 60 -12.17 1.52 14.01
CA LYS A 60 -12.74 2.17 12.84
C LYS A 60 -12.24 3.59 12.75
N MET A 61 -11.85 4.00 11.54
CA MET A 61 -11.30 5.32 11.32
C MET A 61 -11.67 5.87 9.95
N LYS A 62 -11.86 7.17 9.90
CA LYS A 62 -11.85 7.95 8.67
C LYS A 62 -10.43 8.43 8.42
N VAL A 63 -9.97 8.39 7.17
CA VAL A 63 -8.64 8.83 6.79
C VAL A 63 -8.70 9.85 5.65
N LEU A 64 -7.77 10.80 5.70
CA LEU A 64 -7.56 11.81 4.65
C LEU A 64 -6.10 11.78 4.24
N LYS A 65 -5.82 11.85 2.94
CA LYS A 65 -4.48 12.05 2.39
C LYS A 65 -4.50 13.25 1.43
N ALA A 66 -3.46 14.09 1.50
CA ALA A 66 -3.24 15.19 0.58
C ALA A 66 -1.74 15.27 0.23
N GLY A 67 -1.44 15.01 -1.05
CA GLY A 67 -0.05 14.86 -1.50
C GLY A 67 0.61 13.62 -0.90
N ASP A 68 1.94 13.55 -1.04
CA ASP A 68 2.72 12.39 -0.59
C ASP A 68 3.08 12.43 0.88
N GLU A 69 2.95 13.59 1.52
CA GLU A 69 3.49 13.85 2.85
C GLU A 69 2.43 14.09 3.94
N LYS A 70 1.16 14.27 3.56
CA LYS A 70 0.11 14.65 4.50
C LYS A 70 -0.93 13.56 4.64
N PHE A 71 -1.09 13.06 5.85
CA PHE A 71 -2.08 12.04 6.17
C PHE A 71 -2.69 12.34 7.55
N ARG A 72 -4.01 12.18 7.68
CA ARG A 72 -4.71 12.28 8.96
C ARG A 72 -5.71 11.16 9.11
N ALA A 73 -5.73 10.50 10.26
CA ALA A 73 -6.70 9.51 10.63
C ALA A 73 -7.50 9.97 11.84
N PHE A 74 -8.82 9.74 11.82
CA PHE A 74 -9.77 10.09 12.87
C PHE A 74 -10.42 8.81 13.38
N PHE A 75 -10.19 8.43 14.61
CA PHE A 75 -10.74 7.21 15.19
C PHE A 75 -12.16 7.44 15.73
N SER A 76 -13.10 6.59 15.31
CA SER A 76 -14.49 6.59 15.77
C SER A 76 -14.81 5.42 16.68
N GLU A 77 -14.12 4.30 16.56
CA GLU A 77 -14.31 3.07 17.33
C GLU A 77 -12.98 2.41 17.67
N PRO A 78 -12.90 1.70 18.81
CA PRO A 78 -13.90 1.59 19.88
C PRO A 78 -13.97 2.87 20.74
N ALA A 79 -14.90 2.93 21.69
CA ALA A 79 -15.09 4.09 22.55
C ALA A 79 -13.80 4.56 23.25
N ALA A 80 -12.90 3.63 23.58
CA ALA A 80 -11.62 3.93 24.25
C ALA A 80 -10.66 4.80 23.42
N VAL A 81 -10.80 4.83 22.09
CA VAL A 81 -9.96 5.65 21.18
C VAL A 81 -10.76 6.69 20.40
N ARG A 82 -12.06 6.81 20.70
CA ARG A 82 -12.90 7.79 19.98
C ARG A 82 -12.37 9.21 20.17
N GLY A 83 -12.24 9.93 19.06
CA GLY A 83 -11.65 11.27 19.02
C GLY A 83 -10.13 11.29 19.07
N GLN A 84 -9.47 10.13 19.16
CA GLN A 84 -8.04 10.05 18.89
C GLN A 84 -7.79 10.37 17.41
N GLU A 85 -6.70 11.05 17.13
CA GLU A 85 -6.31 11.39 15.78
C GLU A 85 -4.83 11.10 15.56
N MET A 86 -4.47 10.66 14.35
CA MET A 86 -3.08 10.53 13.95
C MET A 86 -2.81 11.50 12.80
N LEU A 87 -1.70 12.21 12.88
CA LEU A 87 -1.28 13.16 11.86
C LEU A 87 0.13 12.81 11.40
N ARG A 88 0.32 12.72 10.07
CA ARG A 88 1.64 12.66 9.44
C ARG A 88 1.88 13.90 8.60
N GLN A 89 3.07 14.50 8.76
CA GLN A 89 3.61 15.56 7.90
C GLN A 89 5.07 15.19 7.57
N GLY A 90 5.35 14.88 6.32
CA GLY A 90 6.67 14.36 5.93
C GLY A 90 7.04 13.11 6.72
N ASP A 91 8.16 13.13 7.41
CA ASP A 91 8.63 12.04 8.29
C ASP A 91 8.13 12.14 9.73
N ASN A 92 7.39 13.20 10.05
CA ASN A 92 6.89 13.39 11.41
C ASN A 92 5.50 12.78 11.55
N LEU A 93 5.31 12.03 12.63
CA LEU A 93 4.08 11.37 12.99
C LEU A 93 3.69 11.68 14.42
N TRP A 94 2.42 12.04 14.63
CA TRP A 94 1.85 12.32 15.96
C TRP A 94 0.54 11.57 16.14
N VAL A 95 0.25 11.26 17.42
CA VAL A 95 -1.07 10.87 17.87
C VAL A 95 -1.58 11.91 18.86
N TYR A 96 -2.76 12.46 18.59
CA TYR A 96 -3.51 13.26 19.54
C TYR A 96 -4.36 12.37 20.43
N MET A 97 -4.27 12.54 21.74
CA MET A 97 -5.02 11.80 22.73
C MET A 97 -6.01 12.74 23.44
N PRO A 98 -7.34 12.59 23.22
CA PRO A 98 -8.34 13.51 23.77
C PRO A 98 -8.32 13.62 25.29
N ASN A 99 -8.10 12.50 25.99
CA ASN A 99 -8.01 12.45 27.44
C ASN A 99 -6.81 13.23 28.02
N LEU A 100 -5.72 13.35 27.25
CA LEU A 100 -4.51 14.10 27.62
C LEU A 100 -4.50 15.51 27.01
N LYS A 101 -5.40 15.81 26.07
CA LYS A 101 -5.48 17.07 25.31
C LYS A 101 -4.14 17.48 24.70
N ARG A 102 -3.35 16.50 24.25
CA ARG A 102 -2.04 16.75 23.66
C ARG A 102 -1.70 15.74 22.55
N ALA A 103 -0.83 16.16 21.66
CA ALA A 103 -0.23 15.30 20.66
C ALA A 103 1.10 14.72 21.19
N ILE A 104 1.35 13.45 20.88
CA ILE A 104 2.57 12.71 21.21
C ILE A 104 3.20 12.24 19.90
N ARG A 105 4.51 12.39 19.78
CA ARG A 105 5.24 11.92 18.60
C ARG A 105 5.38 10.40 18.63
N LEU A 106 5.21 9.77 17.44
CA LEU A 106 5.35 8.34 17.24
C LEU A 106 6.46 8.03 16.26
N ALA A 107 7.02 6.82 16.34
CA ALA A 107 7.93 6.29 15.33
C ALA A 107 7.15 5.58 14.20
N SER A 108 7.68 5.68 12.98
CA SER A 108 7.05 5.07 11.78
C SER A 108 6.99 3.54 11.86
N ARG A 109 7.99 2.91 12.48
CA ARG A 109 8.11 1.44 12.62
C ARG A 109 7.37 0.88 13.83
N ASP A 110 6.81 1.73 14.70
CA ASP A 110 6.00 1.25 15.82
C ASP A 110 4.70 0.63 15.33
N SER A 111 4.17 -0.29 16.13
CA SER A 111 2.91 -0.97 15.87
C SER A 111 1.74 0.03 15.83
N PHE A 112 0.95 -0.03 14.76
CA PHE A 112 -0.28 0.74 14.62
C PHE A 112 -1.36 0.16 15.53
N GLN A 113 -1.74 0.92 16.58
CA GLN A 113 -2.77 0.53 17.56
C GLN A 113 -2.53 -0.84 18.23
N GLY A 114 -1.26 -1.27 18.34
CA GLY A 114 -0.91 -2.58 18.91
C GLY A 114 -1.21 -3.78 18.01
N GLY A 115 -1.55 -3.54 16.75
CA GLY A 115 -1.74 -4.56 15.71
C GLY A 115 -0.43 -4.97 15.03
N ASP A 116 -0.56 -5.67 13.89
CA ASP A 116 0.59 -6.18 13.13
C ASP A 116 0.98 -5.31 11.93
N PHE A 117 0.24 -4.25 11.66
CA PHE A 117 0.67 -3.16 10.80
C PHE A 117 1.59 -2.21 11.59
N ASN A 118 2.59 -1.64 10.93
CA ASN A 118 3.34 -0.49 11.45
C ASN A 118 2.58 0.81 11.15
N ASN A 119 2.93 1.89 11.86
CA ASN A 119 2.39 3.21 11.56
C ASN A 119 2.66 3.62 10.09
N ALA A 120 3.84 3.29 9.55
CA ALA A 120 4.17 3.58 8.16
C ALA A 120 3.34 2.77 7.16
N ASP A 121 2.97 1.53 7.45
CA ASP A 121 2.10 0.72 6.56
C ASP A 121 0.75 1.39 6.31
N VAL A 122 0.25 2.12 7.29
CA VAL A 122 -1.08 2.75 7.25
C VAL A 122 -0.99 4.20 6.77
N LEU A 123 0.01 4.94 7.25
CA LEU A 123 0.08 6.40 7.14
C LEU A 123 1.10 6.87 6.10
N ARG A 124 1.93 5.97 5.52
CA ARG A 124 3.01 6.29 4.59
C ARG A 124 3.04 5.32 3.41
N VAL A 125 1.96 5.22 2.65
CA VAL A 125 1.99 4.41 1.42
C VAL A 125 2.60 5.26 0.30
N ASN A 126 3.92 5.15 0.13
CA ASN A 126 4.70 5.74 -0.96
C ASN A 126 5.97 4.90 -1.17
N TYR A 127 5.82 3.75 -1.82
CA TYR A 127 6.90 2.80 -2.03
C TYR A 127 7.95 3.33 -3.02
N THR A 128 7.51 4.10 -4.01
CA THR A 128 8.44 4.77 -4.95
C THR A 128 9.40 5.72 -4.23
N ALA A 129 8.97 6.39 -3.15
CA ALA A 129 9.84 7.25 -2.36
C ALA A 129 10.76 6.47 -1.42
N ASP A 130 10.26 5.36 -0.84
CA ASP A 130 10.93 4.66 0.25
C ASP A 130 11.83 3.50 -0.19
N TYR A 131 11.59 2.92 -1.38
CA TYR A 131 12.27 1.72 -1.86
C TYR A 131 12.89 1.89 -3.25
N THR A 132 13.92 1.11 -3.49
CA THR A 132 14.46 0.79 -4.81
C THR A 132 14.54 -0.72 -4.94
N GLY A 133 14.50 -1.24 -6.16
CA GLY A 133 14.60 -2.69 -6.35
C GLY A 133 14.58 -3.15 -7.79
N THR A 134 14.51 -4.45 -7.93
CA THR A 134 14.55 -5.19 -9.20
C THR A 134 13.38 -6.15 -9.29
N ILE A 135 13.05 -6.59 -10.50
CA ILE A 135 12.17 -7.74 -10.72
C ILE A 135 13.01 -9.00 -10.57
N ALA A 136 12.64 -9.85 -9.62
CA ALA A 136 13.27 -11.13 -9.40
C ALA A 136 12.47 -12.27 -10.08
N PRO A 137 13.13 -13.34 -10.54
CA PRO A 137 12.43 -14.51 -11.04
C PRO A 137 11.71 -15.24 -9.89
N ASP A 138 10.46 -15.66 -10.15
CA ASP A 138 9.71 -16.51 -9.23
C ASP A 138 8.89 -17.55 -10.01
N ALA A 139 9.42 -18.76 -10.09
CA ALA A 139 8.75 -19.87 -10.78
C ALA A 139 7.48 -20.38 -10.06
N ALA A 140 7.34 -20.08 -8.77
CA ALA A 140 6.17 -20.49 -7.98
C ALA A 140 4.94 -19.62 -8.22
N THR A 141 5.15 -18.37 -8.73
CA THR A 141 4.05 -17.45 -9.06
C THR A 141 4.24 -16.85 -10.45
N PRO A 142 4.09 -17.66 -11.53
CA PRO A 142 4.36 -17.23 -12.91
C PRO A 142 3.47 -16.08 -13.38
N ASP A 143 2.28 -15.93 -12.79
CA ASP A 143 1.30 -14.89 -13.12
C ASP A 143 1.50 -13.58 -12.34
N ALA A 144 2.58 -13.46 -11.57
CA ALA A 144 2.93 -12.26 -10.84
C ALA A 144 4.36 -11.80 -11.12
N TRP A 145 4.58 -10.49 -11.02
CA TRP A 145 5.90 -9.88 -10.92
C TRP A 145 6.34 -9.91 -9.46
N LEU A 146 7.50 -10.50 -9.17
CA LEU A 146 8.14 -10.40 -7.87
C LEU A 146 9.08 -9.20 -7.88
N LEU A 147 8.76 -8.19 -7.08
CA LEU A 147 9.64 -7.06 -6.79
C LEU A 147 10.47 -7.38 -5.54
N ASP A 148 11.78 -7.36 -5.67
CA ASP A 148 12.75 -7.44 -4.57
C ASP A 148 13.22 -6.02 -4.26
N LEU A 149 12.80 -5.47 -3.10
CA LEU A 149 12.89 -4.06 -2.75
C LEU A 149 13.77 -3.85 -1.53
N LYS A 150 14.65 -2.85 -1.59
CA LYS A 150 15.50 -2.40 -0.49
C LYS A 150 15.13 -0.98 -0.09
N ALA A 151 15.04 -0.72 1.20
CA ALA A 151 14.81 0.62 1.73
C ALA A 151 15.95 1.57 1.31
N LYS A 152 15.58 2.76 0.88
CA LYS A 152 16.51 3.86 0.55
C LYS A 152 16.34 5.05 1.49
N THR A 153 15.34 5.01 2.39
CA THR A 153 15.07 6.05 3.39
C THR A 153 14.95 5.43 4.78
N THR A 154 15.23 6.20 5.81
CA THR A 154 15.03 5.81 7.22
C THR A 154 13.55 5.81 7.62
N GLY A 155 12.70 6.47 6.84
CA GLY A 155 11.24 6.51 7.04
C GLY A 155 10.52 5.26 6.54
N ALA A 156 11.20 4.39 5.77
CA ALA A 156 10.63 3.14 5.29
C ALA A 156 10.21 2.22 6.45
N ALA A 157 9.06 1.55 6.28
CA ALA A 157 8.52 0.64 7.29
C ALA A 157 9.42 -0.56 7.56
N TYR A 158 10.10 -1.07 6.53
CA TYR A 158 10.95 -2.27 6.57
C TYR A 158 12.24 -2.04 5.81
N ASP A 159 13.28 -2.80 6.13
CA ASP A 159 14.57 -2.68 5.45
C ASP A 159 14.58 -3.37 4.08
N HIS A 160 13.81 -4.46 3.95
CA HIS A 160 13.68 -5.23 2.73
C HIS A 160 12.23 -5.72 2.57
N VAL A 161 11.70 -5.67 1.35
CA VAL A 161 10.35 -6.10 1.00
C VAL A 161 10.38 -6.95 -0.26
N LYS A 162 9.65 -8.05 -0.25
CA LYS A 162 9.27 -8.78 -1.47
C LYS A 162 7.79 -8.53 -1.72
N LEU A 163 7.46 -8.04 -2.91
CA LEU A 163 6.10 -7.67 -3.27
C LEU A 163 5.71 -8.35 -4.59
N TRP A 164 4.60 -9.07 -4.58
CA TRP A 164 4.06 -9.72 -5.76
C TRP A 164 2.91 -8.90 -6.32
N LEU A 165 3.05 -8.49 -7.58
CA LEU A 165 2.03 -7.79 -8.34
C LEU A 165 1.54 -8.69 -9.48
N ARG A 166 0.24 -8.92 -9.57
CA ARG A 166 -0.37 -9.74 -10.63
C ARG A 166 -0.10 -9.13 -12.01
N LYS A 167 0.35 -9.95 -12.96
CA LYS A 167 0.71 -9.47 -14.32
C LYS A 167 -0.45 -8.86 -15.09
N ALA A 168 -1.65 -9.40 -14.89
CA ALA A 168 -2.86 -8.99 -15.63
C ALA A 168 -3.31 -7.56 -15.35
N ASP A 169 -3.11 -7.04 -14.12
CA ASP A 169 -3.65 -5.75 -13.69
C ASP A 169 -2.75 -4.98 -12.71
N GLN A 170 -1.56 -5.51 -12.44
CA GLN A 170 -0.55 -4.94 -11.53
C GLN A 170 -1.03 -4.74 -10.08
N LEU A 171 -2.14 -5.38 -9.70
CA LEU A 171 -2.64 -5.34 -8.33
C LEU A 171 -1.78 -6.20 -7.40
N PRO A 172 -1.53 -5.76 -6.16
CA PRO A 172 -0.79 -6.56 -5.20
C PRO A 172 -1.58 -7.80 -4.79
N VAL A 173 -0.89 -8.92 -4.64
CA VAL A 173 -1.46 -10.20 -4.18
C VAL A 173 -0.81 -10.67 -2.89
N LYS A 174 0.49 -10.39 -2.71
CA LYS A 174 1.27 -10.84 -1.55
C LYS A 174 2.40 -9.85 -1.25
N GLY A 175 2.77 -9.73 0.02
CA GLY A 175 3.96 -9.02 0.47
C GLY A 175 4.68 -9.78 1.58
N GLU A 176 6.01 -9.74 1.60
CA GLU A 176 6.85 -10.26 2.67
C GLU A 176 7.82 -9.18 3.11
N TYR A 177 7.96 -9.00 4.42
CA TYR A 177 8.62 -7.84 5.01
C TYR A 177 9.71 -8.28 5.98
N TYR A 178 10.91 -7.74 5.82
CA TYR A 178 12.12 -8.24 6.45
C TYR A 178 12.93 -7.14 7.14
N THR A 179 13.75 -7.57 8.11
CA THR A 179 14.86 -6.78 8.65
C THR A 179 16.03 -6.71 7.68
N ALA A 180 17.00 -5.85 7.96
CA ALA A 180 18.27 -5.79 7.22
C ALA A 180 19.05 -7.13 7.27
N SER A 181 18.91 -7.92 8.35
CA SER A 181 19.53 -9.23 8.50
C SER A 181 18.79 -10.36 7.76
N GLY A 182 17.69 -10.05 7.04
CA GLY A 182 16.91 -11.04 6.30
C GLY A 182 15.89 -11.82 7.14
N LYS A 183 15.64 -11.43 8.40
CA LYS A 183 14.61 -12.06 9.22
C LYS A 183 13.24 -11.56 8.80
N MET A 184 12.33 -12.47 8.41
CA MET A 184 10.95 -12.13 8.06
C MET A 184 10.18 -11.68 9.31
N LEU A 185 9.60 -10.50 9.26
CA LEU A 185 8.81 -9.90 10.34
C LEU A 185 7.32 -10.08 10.12
N ARG A 186 6.87 -9.90 8.87
CA ARG A 186 5.45 -9.88 8.47
C ARG A 186 5.28 -10.52 7.10
N ALA A 187 4.05 -11.01 6.85
CA ALA A 187 3.58 -11.40 5.53
C ALA A 187 2.18 -10.84 5.32
N ALA A 188 1.92 -10.23 4.16
CA ALA A 188 0.62 -9.69 3.79
C ALA A 188 -0.02 -10.49 2.65
N GLU A 189 -1.34 -10.62 2.72
CA GLU A 189 -2.18 -11.10 1.63
C GLU A 189 -3.19 -9.99 1.27
N PHE A 190 -3.30 -9.69 -0.03
CA PHE A 190 -4.20 -8.68 -0.56
C PHE A 190 -5.35 -9.38 -1.27
N SER A 191 -6.59 -9.04 -0.91
CA SER A 191 -7.77 -9.75 -1.40
C SER A 191 -8.98 -8.82 -1.50
N ASP A 192 -10.13 -9.37 -1.91
CA ASP A 192 -11.40 -8.66 -2.03
C ASP A 192 -11.27 -7.42 -2.93
N ILE A 193 -10.92 -7.66 -4.22
CA ILE A 193 -10.76 -6.57 -5.19
C ILE A 193 -12.11 -5.90 -5.42
N LYS A 194 -12.18 -4.60 -5.14
CA LYS A 194 -13.37 -3.77 -5.35
C LYS A 194 -13.05 -2.58 -6.24
N ASP A 195 -14.07 -2.11 -6.95
CA ASP A 195 -14.04 -0.83 -7.65
C ASP A 195 -14.64 0.26 -6.74
N PHE A 196 -13.84 1.28 -6.47
CA PHE A 196 -14.21 2.43 -5.67
C PHE A 196 -14.31 3.68 -6.55
N GLY A 197 -15.26 3.68 -7.47
CA GLY A 197 -15.49 4.85 -8.33
C GLY A 197 -14.40 5.03 -9.40
N GLY A 198 -14.02 3.91 -10.04
CA GLY A 198 -13.06 3.89 -11.15
C GLY A 198 -11.64 3.46 -10.74
N ILE A 199 -11.38 3.28 -9.44
CA ILE A 199 -10.11 2.71 -8.97
C ILE A 199 -10.36 1.29 -8.41
N LYS A 200 -9.85 0.28 -9.11
CA LYS A 200 -9.84 -1.11 -8.63
C LYS A 200 -8.68 -1.32 -7.69
N ARG A 201 -8.97 -1.82 -6.49
CA ARG A 201 -7.94 -2.10 -5.48
C ARG A 201 -8.35 -3.21 -4.53
N PRO A 202 -7.40 -3.85 -3.81
CA PRO A 202 -7.72 -4.70 -2.69
C PRO A 202 -8.48 -3.91 -1.61
N ALA A 203 -9.64 -4.44 -1.21
CA ALA A 203 -10.41 -3.90 -0.10
C ALA A 203 -10.05 -4.58 1.21
N LYS A 204 -9.32 -5.69 1.20
CA LYS A 204 -8.89 -6.42 2.38
C LYS A 204 -7.38 -6.71 2.33
N ILE A 205 -6.70 -6.43 3.44
CA ILE A 205 -5.30 -6.78 3.67
C ILE A 205 -5.22 -7.59 4.95
N LEU A 206 -4.72 -8.82 4.87
CA LEU A 206 -4.39 -9.66 6.02
C LEU A 206 -2.88 -9.54 6.27
N MET A 207 -2.48 -9.05 7.45
CA MET A 207 -1.09 -8.94 7.87
C MET A 207 -0.80 -9.98 8.96
N LYS A 208 0.03 -10.96 8.67
CA LYS A 208 0.45 -12.03 9.58
C LYS A 208 1.74 -11.64 10.30
N ASN A 209 1.81 -11.92 11.58
CA ASN A 209 3.03 -11.79 12.35
C ASN A 209 3.89 -13.05 12.21
N MET A 210 5.11 -12.91 11.69
CA MET A 210 6.00 -14.07 11.46
C MET A 210 6.87 -14.42 12.68
N LEU A 211 6.81 -13.58 13.73
CA LEU A 211 7.50 -13.81 15.01
C LEU A 211 6.57 -14.39 16.08
N ALA A 212 5.26 -14.19 15.91
CA ALA A 212 4.19 -14.63 16.80
C ALA A 212 3.01 -15.11 15.94
N THR A 213 3.08 -16.36 15.49
CA THR A 213 2.24 -16.90 14.41
C THR A 213 0.74 -16.95 14.70
N GLN A 214 0.34 -16.85 15.97
CA GLN A 214 -1.08 -16.72 16.38
C GLN A 214 -1.60 -15.29 16.25
N ARG A 215 -0.71 -14.31 15.99
CA ARG A 215 -1.09 -12.91 15.83
C ARG A 215 -1.23 -12.55 14.36
N PHE A 216 -2.31 -11.86 14.05
CA PHE A 216 -2.51 -11.26 12.74
C PHE A 216 -3.46 -10.07 12.87
N SER A 217 -3.42 -9.19 11.88
CA SER A 217 -4.34 -8.07 11.77
C SER A 217 -4.96 -8.02 10.38
N THR A 218 -6.23 -7.66 10.32
CA THR A 218 -6.95 -7.49 9.06
C THR A 218 -7.37 -6.04 8.92
N MET A 219 -7.04 -5.42 7.79
CA MET A 219 -7.55 -4.10 7.41
C MET A 219 -8.58 -4.25 6.30
N VAL A 220 -9.73 -3.59 6.48
CA VAL A 220 -10.82 -3.61 5.49
C VAL A 220 -11.16 -2.17 5.11
N MET A 221 -11.09 -1.89 3.80
CA MET A 221 -11.52 -0.63 3.21
C MET A 221 -13.03 -0.68 2.98
N GLU A 222 -13.79 0.15 3.70
CA GLU A 222 -15.26 0.21 3.60
C GLU A 222 -15.69 1.19 2.49
N SER A 223 -15.01 2.34 2.41
CA SER A 223 -15.20 3.32 1.34
C SER A 223 -13.88 3.95 0.95
N PHE A 224 -13.76 4.37 -0.30
CA PHE A 224 -12.56 5.01 -0.82
C PHE A 224 -12.93 5.98 -1.94
N ASN A 225 -12.54 7.24 -1.81
CA ASN A 225 -12.85 8.29 -2.75
C ASN A 225 -11.58 9.09 -3.09
N ILE A 226 -11.17 9.06 -4.35
CA ILE A 226 -10.01 9.80 -4.88
C ILE A 226 -10.38 11.18 -5.44
N HIS A 227 -11.68 11.47 -5.62
CA HIS A 227 -12.18 12.72 -6.16
C HIS A 227 -12.39 13.76 -5.04
N VAL A 228 -11.34 13.93 -4.22
CA VAL A 228 -11.33 14.86 -3.08
C VAL A 228 -10.08 15.72 -3.09
N ASN A 229 -10.21 16.92 -2.55
CA ASN A 229 -9.08 17.81 -2.33
C ASN A 229 -9.12 18.31 -0.87
N PRO A 230 -8.63 17.52 0.08
CA PRO A 230 -8.68 17.88 1.49
C PRO A 230 -7.88 19.17 1.74
N PRO A 231 -8.46 20.16 2.47
CA PRO A 231 -7.80 21.44 2.71
C PRO A 231 -6.55 21.24 3.57
N SER A 232 -5.48 21.99 3.26
CA SER A 232 -4.19 21.89 3.95
C SER A 232 -4.28 22.19 5.46
N SER A 233 -5.26 23.00 5.88
CA SER A 233 -5.55 23.30 7.29
C SER A 233 -5.87 22.04 8.12
N LYS A 234 -6.37 20.97 7.50
CA LYS A 234 -6.63 19.70 8.19
C LYS A 234 -5.36 18.92 8.55
N PHE A 235 -4.21 19.32 8.04
CA PHE A 235 -2.96 18.60 8.23
C PHE A 235 -1.94 19.43 9.04
N VAL A 236 -2.39 20.26 9.93
CA VAL A 236 -1.53 21.03 10.84
C VAL A 236 -1.68 20.55 12.28
N LEU A 237 -0.58 20.58 13.03
CA LEU A 237 -0.54 20.06 14.40
C LEU A 237 -1.55 20.78 15.30
N ASP A 238 -1.71 22.10 15.13
CA ASP A 238 -2.62 22.92 15.91
C ASP A 238 -4.12 22.66 15.64
N ASP A 239 -4.46 21.92 14.57
CA ASP A 239 -5.84 21.51 14.26
C ASP A 239 -6.25 20.19 14.90
N LEU A 240 -5.31 19.48 15.55
CA LEU A 240 -5.62 18.22 16.22
C LEU A 240 -6.54 18.44 17.42
N GLY A 241 -7.62 17.65 17.49
CA GLY A 241 -8.61 17.72 18.56
C GLY A 241 -9.63 18.84 18.45
N LYS A 242 -9.73 19.48 17.26
CA LYS A 242 -10.74 20.53 16.98
C LYS A 242 -11.89 20.00 16.14
#